data_5cdc02a29d94eaa5ed5e353f53351f86
#
_entry.id   5cdc02a29d94eaa5ed5e353f53351f86
#
_cell.length_a   1.000
_cell.length_b   1.000
_cell.length_c   1.000
_cell.angle_alpha   90.00
_cell.angle_beta   90.00
_cell.angle_gamma   90.00
#
_symmetry.space_group_name_H-M   'P 1'
#
loop_
_entity.id
_entity.type
_entity.pdbx_description
1 polymer ?
#
loop_
_entity_poly.entity_id
_entity_poly.type
_entity_poly.pdbx_seq_one_letter_code
_entity_poly.pdbx_strand_id
1 'polypeptide(L)'
;MNDRYPGFGKLVLALLSLALAPALTHASDAKPAVYRFSPVNQWDINRTATYWNPIIQYVSEKSGVQLQLKIGRTSADTTAYVLAQEVEFVFSNHLFSPERDALGWKVFGRRNAPPLRAQIAVAGDSPITSIEQLKGQQIGFAGPEAFIGYKLPYAHLLSRKIDATAVFGGNQNAAFAQLFAGKVQAVGSNSMLIDGYSVKENKKFRVLWTSEEYHDLALMYSTKKVPEKDVKAISAAFLGMHLDPRGAQILHAASNEVGLKQDAYFIPASDSDYASYRRFYQSAPASLR
;
A
#
# COMPACT_ATOMS: atom_id res chain seq x y z
N MET A 1 98.95 27.59 41.54
CA MET A 1 99.36 27.66 40.14
C MET A 1 98.39 26.77 39.37
N ASN A 2 97.45 27.41 38.70
CA ASN A 2 96.94 27.16 37.34
C ASN A 2 96.50 25.69 37.03
N ASP A 3 95.48 25.33 36.44
CA ASP A 3 94.60 25.90 35.41
C ASP A 3 93.34 25.02 35.32
N ARG A 4 92.13 25.56 35.26
CA ARG A 4 91.23 25.80 34.14
C ARG A 4 91.17 24.67 33.10
N TYR A 5 89.95 24.09 32.92
CA TYR A 5 89.12 24.29 31.74
C TYR A 5 87.86 23.43 31.78
N PRO A 6 86.93 23.60 30.87
CA PRO A 6 85.56 23.90 31.24
C PRO A 6 84.53 22.82 30.79
N GLY A 7 83.30 23.08 31.17
CA GLY A 7 82.17 22.16 31.00
C GLY A 7 81.73 21.86 29.57
N PHE A 8 81.22 20.68 29.46
CA PHE A 8 80.40 20.26 28.30
C PHE A 8 78.95 20.17 28.68
N GLY A 9 78.21 21.06 28.09
CA GLY A 9 76.73 21.07 28.23
C GLY A 9 76.11 19.82 27.58
N LYS A 10 75.32 19.13 28.32
CA LYS A 10 74.49 18.05 27.79
C LYS A 10 73.23 18.65 27.22
N LEU A 11 73.11 18.61 25.88
CA LEU A 11 71.84 18.94 25.14
C LEU A 11 70.90 17.77 25.38
N VAL A 12 69.80 18.02 26.13
CA VAL A 12 68.69 17.07 26.28
C VAL A 12 67.73 17.32 25.14
N LEU A 13 67.75 16.41 24.16
CA LEU A 13 66.77 16.39 23.09
C LEU A 13 65.44 15.79 23.65
N ALA A 14 64.45 16.63 23.91
CA ALA A 14 63.10 16.19 24.26
C ALA A 14 62.36 15.74 22.97
N LEU A 15 62.23 14.43 22.76
CA LEU A 15 61.35 13.82 21.75
C LEU A 15 59.91 13.95 22.21
N LEU A 16 59.17 14.88 21.59
CA LEU A 16 57.71 14.99 21.71
C LEU A 16 57.08 13.82 20.90
N SER A 17 56.71 12.75 21.58
CA SER A 17 55.92 11.67 21.01
C SER A 17 54.46 12.14 20.90
N LEU A 18 54.05 12.55 19.71
CA LEU A 18 52.64 12.86 19.38
C LEU A 18 51.88 11.52 19.34
N ALA A 19 51.19 11.18 20.42
CA ALA A 19 50.28 10.04 20.48
C ALA A 19 49.03 10.37 19.64
N LEU A 20 48.94 9.81 18.43
CA LEU A 20 47.73 9.77 17.61
C LEU A 20 46.77 8.80 18.31
N ALA A 21 45.86 9.34 19.14
CA ALA A 21 44.72 8.56 19.65
C ALA A 21 43.78 8.25 18.48
N PRO A 22 43.44 6.97 18.22
CA PRO A 22 42.40 6.66 17.25
C PRO A 22 41.10 7.24 17.77
N ALA A 23 40.49 8.14 17.00
CA ALA A 23 39.12 8.59 17.23
C ALA A 23 38.19 7.35 17.10
N LEU A 24 37.80 6.79 18.22
CA LEU A 24 36.70 5.83 18.29
C LEU A 24 35.46 6.56 17.84
N THR A 25 35.13 6.41 16.56
CA THR A 25 33.80 6.74 16.06
C THR A 25 32.81 5.85 16.80
N HIS A 26 32.16 6.42 17.82
CA HIS A 26 30.99 5.80 18.41
C HIS A 26 29.94 5.68 17.29
N ALA A 27 29.84 4.49 16.70
CA ALA A 27 28.65 4.12 15.95
C ALA A 27 27.50 4.26 16.96
N SER A 28 26.61 5.21 16.70
CA SER A 28 25.42 5.40 17.49
C SER A 28 24.64 4.09 17.50
N ASP A 29 24.56 3.43 18.65
CA ASP A 29 23.67 2.29 18.93
C ASP A 29 22.19 2.72 18.90
N ALA A 30 21.81 3.58 17.95
CA ALA A 30 20.42 3.91 17.71
C ALA A 30 19.74 2.64 17.25
N LYS A 31 18.85 2.11 18.10
CA LYS A 31 17.98 0.99 17.76
C LYS A 31 17.39 1.23 16.37
N PRO A 32 17.49 0.27 15.42
CA PRO A 32 16.98 0.49 14.06
C PRO A 32 15.53 0.94 14.12
N ALA A 33 15.21 1.98 13.36
CA ALA A 33 13.85 2.50 13.29
C ALA A 33 12.92 1.38 12.80
N VAL A 34 11.80 1.21 13.50
CA VAL A 34 10.76 0.24 13.14
C VAL A 34 9.57 1.04 12.62
N TYR A 35 9.23 0.85 11.36
CA TYR A 35 8.07 1.48 10.74
C TYR A 35 6.94 0.48 10.53
N ARG A 36 5.71 0.95 10.60
CA ARG A 36 4.52 0.15 10.34
C ARG A 36 4.07 0.35 8.91
N PHE A 37 3.82 -0.75 8.22
CA PHE A 37 3.27 -0.79 6.88
C PHE A 37 1.82 -1.28 6.92
N SER A 38 0.91 -0.53 6.33
CA SER A 38 -0.52 -0.82 6.35
C SER A 38 -1.12 -0.87 4.94
N PRO A 39 -1.28 -2.07 4.37
CA PRO A 39 -2.01 -2.23 3.11
C PRO A 39 -3.52 -2.26 3.38
N VAL A 40 -4.31 -1.64 2.52
CA VAL A 40 -5.77 -1.79 2.57
C VAL A 40 -6.17 -3.26 2.36
N ASN A 41 -7.15 -3.74 3.12
CA ASN A 41 -7.62 -5.12 3.04
C ASN A 41 -8.43 -5.35 1.76
N GLN A 42 -7.78 -5.82 0.71
CA GLN A 42 -8.46 -6.30 -0.50
C GLN A 42 -9.09 -7.69 -0.28
N TRP A 43 -8.48 -8.48 0.60
CA TRP A 43 -8.87 -9.84 0.99
C TRP A 43 -9.16 -9.91 2.50
N ASP A 44 -9.54 -11.10 2.98
CA ASP A 44 -9.61 -11.36 4.41
C ASP A 44 -8.23 -11.16 5.09
N ILE A 45 -8.24 -11.03 6.42
CA ILE A 45 -7.03 -10.69 7.18
C ILE A 45 -5.91 -11.72 7.02
N ASN A 46 -6.25 -13.03 6.98
CA ASN A 46 -5.25 -14.08 6.86
C ASN A 46 -4.58 -14.05 5.48
N ARG A 47 -5.38 -13.95 4.42
CA ARG A 47 -4.88 -13.86 3.04
C ARG A 47 -4.09 -12.56 2.81
N THR A 48 -4.53 -11.44 3.39
CA THR A 48 -3.78 -10.18 3.38
C THR A 48 -2.41 -10.33 4.05
N ALA A 49 -2.37 -10.98 5.21
CA ALA A 49 -1.11 -11.24 5.93
C ALA A 49 -0.20 -12.22 5.16
N THR A 50 -0.74 -13.30 4.58
CA THR A 50 0.01 -14.26 3.78
C THR A 50 0.65 -13.60 2.55
N TYR A 51 -0.06 -12.67 1.90
CA TYR A 51 0.46 -11.90 0.78
C TYR A 51 1.59 -10.95 1.21
N TRP A 52 1.38 -10.16 2.28
CA TRP A 52 2.27 -9.05 2.60
C TRP A 52 3.46 -9.41 3.51
N ASN A 53 3.33 -10.38 4.44
CA ASN A 53 4.41 -10.68 5.37
C ASN A 53 5.73 -11.06 4.70
N PRO A 54 5.78 -11.96 3.69
CA PRO A 54 7.04 -12.30 3.04
C PRO A 54 7.62 -11.12 2.24
N ILE A 55 6.78 -10.25 1.66
CA ILE A 55 7.20 -9.03 0.97
C ILE A 55 7.84 -8.05 1.96
N ILE A 56 7.18 -7.78 3.09
CA ILE A 56 7.65 -6.87 4.12
C ILE A 56 8.93 -7.37 4.78
N GLN A 57 9.04 -8.67 5.01
CA GLN A 57 10.28 -9.28 5.52
C GLN A 57 11.43 -9.08 4.54
N TYR A 58 11.22 -9.39 3.25
CA TYR A 58 12.23 -9.18 2.21
C TYR A 58 12.66 -7.71 2.13
N VAL A 59 11.71 -6.77 2.11
CA VAL A 59 12.00 -5.33 2.05
C VAL A 59 12.77 -4.88 3.28
N SER A 60 12.44 -5.38 4.47
CA SER A 60 13.17 -5.07 5.70
C SER A 60 14.62 -5.54 5.64
N GLU A 61 14.85 -6.77 5.18
CA GLU A 61 16.19 -7.35 5.04
C GLU A 61 17.03 -6.58 4.00
N LYS A 62 16.45 -6.24 2.86
CA LYS A 62 17.17 -5.57 1.75
C LYS A 62 17.42 -4.09 2.02
N SER A 63 16.52 -3.40 2.68
CA SER A 63 16.67 -1.98 2.99
C SER A 63 17.49 -1.72 4.24
N GLY A 64 17.66 -2.72 5.12
CA GLY A 64 18.22 -2.54 6.46
C GLY A 64 17.30 -1.74 7.41
N VAL A 65 16.05 -1.48 7.01
CA VAL A 65 15.06 -0.74 7.79
C VAL A 65 13.91 -1.66 8.14
N GLN A 66 13.62 -1.81 9.43
CA GLN A 66 12.61 -2.75 9.90
C GLN A 66 11.20 -2.25 9.57
N LEU A 67 10.44 -3.04 8.81
CA LEU A 67 9.01 -2.86 8.59
C LEU A 67 8.20 -3.91 9.34
N GLN A 68 7.04 -3.51 9.85
CA GLN A 68 6.06 -4.40 10.48
C GLN A 68 4.69 -4.20 9.85
N LEU A 69 4.00 -5.30 9.52
CA LEU A 69 2.64 -5.24 9.01
C LEU A 69 1.68 -4.84 10.13
N LYS A 70 0.85 -3.80 9.86
CA LYS A 70 -0.26 -3.39 10.74
C LYS A 70 -1.55 -3.31 9.93
N ILE A 71 -2.45 -4.27 10.15
CA ILE A 71 -3.75 -4.34 9.46
C ILE A 71 -4.88 -4.51 10.49
N GLY A 72 -6.06 -3.95 10.17
CA GLY A 72 -7.28 -4.15 10.93
C GLY A 72 -8.06 -5.38 10.46
N ARG A 73 -9.15 -5.70 11.12
CA ARG A 73 -10.06 -6.78 10.71
C ARG A 73 -10.79 -6.45 9.42
N THR A 74 -11.09 -5.17 9.21
CA THR A 74 -11.77 -4.64 8.04
C THR A 74 -10.91 -3.60 7.33
N SER A 75 -11.24 -3.27 6.09
CA SER A 75 -10.60 -2.17 5.36
C SER A 75 -10.84 -0.81 6.04
N ALA A 76 -11.97 -0.64 6.70
CA ALA A 76 -12.27 0.56 7.48
C ALA A 76 -11.34 0.70 8.70
N ASP A 77 -11.13 -0.38 9.47
CA ASP A 77 -10.19 -0.37 10.60
C ASP A 77 -8.77 -0.03 10.13
N THR A 78 -8.32 -0.66 9.03
CA THR A 78 -6.99 -0.39 8.46
C THR A 78 -6.87 1.06 8.02
N THR A 79 -7.89 1.63 7.36
CA THR A 79 -7.91 3.04 6.97
C THR A 79 -7.92 3.95 8.19
N ALA A 80 -8.61 3.59 9.27
CA ALA A 80 -8.62 4.36 10.51
C ALA A 80 -7.19 4.50 11.11
N TYR A 81 -6.38 3.44 11.11
CA TYR A 81 -4.98 3.53 11.55
C TYR A 81 -4.16 4.50 10.69
N VAL A 82 -4.42 4.53 9.38
CA VAL A 82 -3.74 5.45 8.46
C VAL A 82 -4.16 6.89 8.72
N LEU A 83 -5.45 7.15 8.88
CA LEU A 83 -5.98 8.49 9.16
C LEU A 83 -5.55 9.01 10.53
N ALA A 84 -5.46 8.14 11.54
CA ALA A 84 -4.90 8.45 12.86
C ALA A 84 -3.36 8.62 12.83
N GLN A 85 -2.74 8.46 11.66
CA GLN A 85 -1.28 8.51 11.49
C GLN A 85 -0.52 7.53 12.40
N GLU A 86 -1.10 6.37 12.66
CA GLU A 86 -0.48 5.31 13.45
C GLU A 86 0.49 4.44 12.65
N VAL A 87 0.66 4.70 11.36
CA VAL A 87 1.53 3.96 10.44
C VAL A 87 2.38 4.93 9.63
N GLU A 88 3.45 4.44 9.09
CA GLU A 88 4.46 5.23 8.37
C GLU A 88 4.47 4.96 6.87
N PHE A 89 4.08 3.75 6.45
CA PHE A 89 3.96 3.33 5.05
C PHE A 89 2.61 2.70 4.80
N VAL A 90 2.08 2.88 3.61
CA VAL A 90 0.78 2.33 3.21
C VAL A 90 0.80 1.80 1.77
N PHE A 91 -0.10 0.86 1.49
CA PHE A 91 -0.50 0.51 0.15
C PHE A 91 -2.00 0.77 0.01
N SER A 92 -2.36 1.92 -0.58
CA SER A 92 -3.73 2.43 -0.50
C SER A 92 -4.07 3.36 -1.68
N ASN A 93 -5.35 3.48 -1.96
CA ASN A 93 -5.93 4.52 -2.81
C ASN A 93 -6.98 5.37 -2.06
N HIS A 94 -7.03 5.29 -0.74
CA HIS A 94 -8.01 5.99 0.11
C HIS A 94 -7.56 7.39 0.54
N LEU A 95 -6.41 7.90 0.05
CA LEU A 95 -5.74 9.07 0.62
C LEU A 95 -5.71 10.29 -0.33
N PHE A 96 -6.49 10.28 -1.40
CA PHE A 96 -6.44 11.30 -2.45
C PHE A 96 -7.57 12.35 -2.37
N SER A 97 -8.35 12.38 -1.28
CA SER A 97 -9.27 13.49 -1.05
C SER A 97 -8.51 14.72 -0.53
N PRO A 98 -9.00 15.96 -0.74
CA PRO A 98 -8.32 17.18 -0.31
C PRO A 98 -7.92 17.18 1.19
N GLU A 99 -8.81 16.69 2.05
CA GLU A 99 -8.58 16.63 3.49
C GLU A 99 -7.47 15.63 3.85
N ARG A 100 -7.35 14.54 3.07
CA ARG A 100 -6.35 13.48 3.29
C ARG A 100 -5.01 13.80 2.63
N ASP A 101 -4.97 14.55 1.54
CA ASP A 101 -3.73 15.10 0.97
C ASP A 101 -2.98 15.95 2.03
N ALA A 102 -3.69 16.69 2.87
CA ALA A 102 -3.12 17.49 3.96
C ALA A 102 -2.41 16.67 5.06
N LEU A 103 -2.64 15.35 5.13
CA LEU A 103 -1.97 14.46 6.08
C LEU A 103 -0.49 14.24 5.73
N GLY A 104 -0.06 14.58 4.50
CA GLY A 104 1.33 14.52 4.07
C GLY A 104 1.79 13.13 3.63
N TRP A 105 0.92 12.39 2.96
CA TRP A 105 1.28 11.15 2.27
C TRP A 105 1.84 11.45 0.88
N LYS A 106 2.91 10.74 0.50
CA LYS A 106 3.54 10.88 -0.81
C LYS A 106 3.74 9.53 -1.49
N VAL A 107 3.40 9.45 -2.76
CA VAL A 107 3.53 8.25 -3.58
C VAL A 107 5.00 8.01 -3.96
N PHE A 108 5.46 6.76 -3.91
CA PHE A 108 6.78 6.34 -4.41
C PHE A 108 6.73 5.13 -5.35
N GLY A 109 5.61 4.42 -5.39
CA GLY A 109 5.47 3.24 -6.25
C GLY A 109 4.05 2.71 -6.33
N ARG A 110 3.85 1.69 -7.18
CA ARG A 110 2.61 0.93 -7.33
C ARG A 110 2.93 -0.48 -7.84
N ARG A 111 1.96 -1.37 -7.82
CA ARG A 111 2.12 -2.63 -8.56
C ARG A 111 2.14 -2.38 -10.07
N ASN A 112 2.84 -3.22 -10.83
CA ASN A 112 2.82 -3.26 -12.29
C ASN A 112 1.54 -3.91 -12.85
N ALA A 113 0.43 -3.76 -12.14
CA ALA A 113 -0.85 -4.28 -12.59
C ALA A 113 -1.37 -3.44 -13.78
N PRO A 114 -2.12 -4.05 -14.70
CA PRO A 114 -2.92 -3.30 -15.66
C PRO A 114 -3.78 -2.25 -14.94
N PRO A 115 -4.15 -1.16 -15.61
CA PRO A 115 -5.08 -0.20 -15.02
C PRO A 115 -6.33 -0.90 -14.53
N LEU A 116 -6.81 -0.48 -13.36
CA LEU A 116 -8.00 -1.02 -12.74
C LEU A 116 -9.24 -0.29 -13.27
N ARG A 117 -10.33 -1.04 -13.43
CA ARG A 117 -11.64 -0.47 -13.73
C ARG A 117 -12.58 -0.78 -12.58
N ALA A 118 -13.34 0.21 -12.15
CA ALA A 118 -14.48 -0.05 -11.27
C ALA A 118 -15.56 -0.79 -12.05
N GLN A 119 -16.15 -1.77 -11.42
CA GLN A 119 -17.21 -2.57 -12.02
C GLN A 119 -18.38 -2.75 -11.06
N ILE A 120 -19.59 -2.81 -11.62
CA ILE A 120 -20.79 -3.32 -10.95
C ILE A 120 -21.08 -4.66 -11.61
N ALA A 121 -21.13 -5.72 -10.82
CA ALA A 121 -21.32 -7.07 -11.32
C ALA A 121 -22.37 -7.82 -10.49
N VAL A 122 -23.03 -8.78 -11.14
CA VAL A 122 -23.95 -9.73 -10.53
C VAL A 122 -23.41 -11.15 -10.69
N ALA A 123 -23.99 -12.13 -10.01
CA ALA A 123 -23.70 -13.53 -10.26
C ALA A 123 -24.01 -13.88 -11.72
N GLY A 124 -23.23 -14.79 -12.32
CA GLY A 124 -23.34 -15.11 -13.76
C GLY A 124 -24.71 -15.65 -14.19
N ASP A 125 -25.41 -16.29 -13.27
CA ASP A 125 -26.77 -16.85 -13.41
C ASP A 125 -27.90 -15.90 -12.92
N SER A 126 -27.54 -14.70 -12.47
CA SER A 126 -28.52 -13.71 -11.99
C SER A 126 -29.53 -13.34 -13.10
N PRO A 127 -30.82 -13.14 -12.78
CA PRO A 127 -31.81 -12.63 -13.73
C PRO A 127 -31.59 -11.15 -14.07
N ILE A 128 -30.77 -10.42 -13.28
CA ILE A 128 -30.47 -9.01 -13.50
C ILE A 128 -29.48 -8.88 -14.68
N THR A 129 -29.88 -8.16 -15.73
CA THR A 129 -29.12 -7.99 -16.97
C THR A 129 -28.75 -6.55 -17.29
N SER A 130 -29.34 -5.58 -16.57
CA SER A 130 -29.04 -4.16 -16.75
C SER A 130 -28.85 -3.45 -15.40
N ILE A 131 -28.19 -2.31 -15.43
CA ILE A 131 -27.90 -1.53 -14.21
C ILE A 131 -29.15 -0.89 -13.63
N GLU A 132 -30.16 -0.57 -14.45
CA GLU A 132 -31.44 0.02 -14.06
C GLU A 132 -32.24 -0.91 -13.14
N GLN A 133 -32.09 -2.23 -13.31
CA GLN A 133 -32.73 -3.24 -12.47
C GLN A 133 -32.18 -3.30 -11.04
N LEU A 134 -31.07 -2.57 -10.77
CA LEU A 134 -30.50 -2.43 -9.42
C LEU A 134 -31.27 -1.41 -8.56
N LYS A 135 -32.25 -0.70 -9.09
CA LYS A 135 -33.06 0.22 -8.30
C LYS A 135 -33.78 -0.51 -7.17
N GLY A 136 -33.61 -0.02 -5.94
CA GLY A 136 -34.15 -0.62 -4.73
C GLY A 136 -33.42 -1.88 -4.24
N GLN A 137 -32.38 -2.33 -4.94
CA GLN A 137 -31.63 -3.54 -4.58
C GLN A 137 -30.52 -3.26 -3.57
N GLN A 138 -30.05 -4.32 -2.92
CA GLN A 138 -28.87 -4.29 -2.05
C GLN A 138 -27.62 -4.62 -2.87
N ILE A 139 -26.60 -3.78 -2.73
CA ILE A 139 -25.34 -3.93 -3.44
C ILE A 139 -24.19 -4.06 -2.43
N GLY A 140 -23.42 -5.14 -2.54
CA GLY A 140 -22.28 -5.42 -1.68
C GLY A 140 -21.04 -4.64 -2.09
N PHE A 141 -20.33 -4.07 -1.10
CA PHE A 141 -19.09 -3.35 -1.27
C PHE A 141 -18.10 -3.76 -0.18
N ALA A 142 -16.79 -3.57 -0.41
CA ALA A 142 -15.76 -3.88 0.57
C ALA A 142 -15.89 -3.00 1.83
N GLY A 143 -16.09 -1.71 1.65
CA GLY A 143 -16.20 -0.73 2.73
C GLY A 143 -16.40 0.69 2.20
N PRO A 144 -16.77 1.65 3.05
CA PRO A 144 -17.11 3.02 2.63
C PRO A 144 -15.90 3.80 2.08
N GLU A 145 -14.69 3.34 2.40
CA GLU A 145 -13.46 3.98 1.94
C GLU A 145 -12.93 3.46 0.60
N ALA A 146 -13.47 2.33 0.11
CA ALA A 146 -13.01 1.69 -1.11
C ALA A 146 -13.29 2.57 -2.34
N PHE A 147 -12.26 3.23 -2.88
CA PHE A 147 -12.42 4.17 -3.98
C PHE A 147 -12.98 3.47 -5.24
N ILE A 148 -12.22 2.52 -5.80
CA ILE A 148 -12.63 1.81 -7.03
C ILE A 148 -13.77 0.84 -6.74
N GLY A 149 -13.77 0.21 -5.54
CA GLY A 149 -14.76 -0.81 -5.19
C GLY A 149 -16.09 -0.26 -4.68
N TYR A 150 -16.19 1.01 -4.27
CA TYR A 150 -17.41 1.60 -3.75
C TYR A 150 -17.67 3.01 -4.29
N LYS A 151 -16.77 3.97 -4.04
CA LYS A 151 -17.06 5.39 -4.34
C LYS A 151 -17.37 5.62 -5.82
N LEU A 152 -16.58 5.05 -6.73
CA LEU A 152 -16.81 5.15 -8.18
C LEU A 152 -18.11 4.48 -8.63
N PRO A 153 -18.36 3.17 -8.37
CA PRO A 153 -19.59 2.51 -8.80
C PRO A 153 -20.83 3.13 -8.15
N TYR A 154 -20.77 3.53 -6.88
CA TYR A 154 -21.91 4.15 -6.22
C TYR A 154 -22.19 5.57 -6.75
N ALA A 155 -21.15 6.36 -7.06
CA ALA A 155 -21.30 7.64 -7.75
C ALA A 155 -21.99 7.48 -9.13
N HIS A 156 -21.64 6.41 -9.87
CA HIS A 156 -22.30 6.10 -11.12
C HIS A 156 -23.79 5.80 -10.93
N LEU A 157 -24.17 4.99 -9.94
CA LEU A 157 -25.58 4.73 -9.62
C LEU A 157 -26.32 6.02 -9.29
N LEU A 158 -25.74 6.88 -8.45
CA LEU A 158 -26.33 8.18 -8.09
C LEU A 158 -26.51 9.08 -9.32
N SER A 159 -25.53 9.14 -10.22
CA SER A 159 -25.61 9.94 -11.47
C SER A 159 -26.73 9.45 -12.39
N ARG A 160 -27.07 8.16 -12.35
CA ARG A 160 -28.18 7.52 -13.10
C ARG A 160 -29.50 7.57 -12.35
N LYS A 161 -29.55 8.18 -11.15
CA LYS A 161 -30.72 8.20 -10.26
C LYS A 161 -31.23 6.80 -9.91
N ILE A 162 -30.31 5.85 -9.78
CA ILE A 162 -30.55 4.49 -9.31
C ILE A 162 -30.34 4.49 -7.81
N ASP A 163 -31.43 4.48 -7.08
CA ASP A 163 -31.43 4.35 -5.62
C ASP A 163 -31.22 2.88 -5.26
N ALA A 164 -30.11 2.58 -4.60
CA ALA A 164 -29.70 1.25 -4.17
C ALA A 164 -29.11 1.30 -2.77
N THR A 165 -29.30 0.25 -1.99
CA THR A 165 -28.77 0.17 -0.62
C THR A 165 -27.36 -0.39 -0.62
N ALA A 166 -26.37 0.36 -0.11
CA ALA A 166 -25.02 -0.11 0.07
C ALA A 166 -24.91 -1.03 1.30
N VAL A 167 -24.34 -2.21 1.11
CA VAL A 167 -24.04 -3.19 2.17
C VAL A 167 -22.55 -3.43 2.23
N PHE A 168 -21.90 -3.18 3.37
CA PHE A 168 -20.46 -3.30 3.51
C PHE A 168 -20.05 -4.63 4.13
N GLY A 169 -19.22 -5.39 3.39
CA GLY A 169 -18.71 -6.70 3.83
C GLY A 169 -17.45 -6.65 4.71
N GLY A 170 -16.84 -5.46 4.84
CA GLY A 170 -15.57 -5.29 5.58
C GLY A 170 -14.31 -5.55 4.73
N ASN A 171 -14.41 -6.39 3.71
CA ASN A 171 -13.42 -6.60 2.65
C ASN A 171 -14.11 -7.11 1.38
N GLN A 172 -13.37 -7.15 0.26
CA GLN A 172 -13.97 -7.51 -1.03
C GLN A 172 -14.40 -8.98 -1.11
N ASN A 173 -13.64 -9.90 -0.52
CA ASN A 173 -14.00 -11.31 -0.49
C ASN A 173 -15.33 -11.56 0.22
N ALA A 174 -15.56 -10.87 1.35
CA ALA A 174 -16.82 -10.96 2.07
C ALA A 174 -18.01 -10.41 1.25
N ALA A 175 -17.80 -9.31 0.50
CA ALA A 175 -18.82 -8.80 -0.41
C ALA A 175 -19.17 -9.81 -1.53
N PHE A 176 -18.17 -10.46 -2.13
CA PHE A 176 -18.38 -11.53 -3.10
C PHE A 176 -19.10 -12.73 -2.50
N ALA A 177 -18.71 -13.16 -1.31
CA ALA A 177 -19.38 -14.27 -0.61
C ALA A 177 -20.87 -13.94 -0.34
N GLN A 178 -21.20 -12.71 0.02
CA GLN A 178 -22.58 -12.25 0.19
C GLN A 178 -23.38 -12.31 -1.12
N LEU A 179 -22.76 -11.94 -2.27
CA LEU A 179 -23.39 -12.05 -3.58
C LEU A 179 -23.76 -13.50 -3.89
N PHE A 180 -22.80 -14.43 -3.77
CA PHE A 180 -23.03 -15.84 -4.08
C PHE A 180 -23.88 -16.58 -3.05
N ALA A 181 -24.08 -16.00 -1.85
CA ALA A 181 -25.04 -16.45 -0.86
C ALA A 181 -26.45 -15.80 -1.06
N GLY A 182 -26.64 -14.97 -2.09
CA GLY A 182 -27.93 -14.31 -2.37
C GLY A 182 -28.31 -13.20 -1.39
N LYS A 183 -27.38 -12.78 -0.50
CA LYS A 183 -27.62 -11.71 0.49
C LYS A 183 -27.62 -10.32 -0.12
N VAL A 184 -26.91 -10.14 -1.22
CA VAL A 184 -26.92 -8.92 -2.04
C VAL A 184 -27.13 -9.31 -3.51
N GLN A 185 -27.67 -8.41 -4.31
CA GLN A 185 -28.04 -8.70 -5.70
C GLN A 185 -26.92 -8.35 -6.69
N ALA A 186 -26.04 -7.45 -6.30
CA ALA A 186 -24.87 -7.04 -7.07
C ALA A 186 -23.70 -6.72 -6.14
N VAL A 187 -22.54 -6.52 -6.72
CA VAL A 187 -21.35 -6.02 -6.01
C VAL A 187 -20.67 -4.91 -6.81
N GLY A 188 -20.12 -3.93 -6.08
CA GLY A 188 -19.13 -3.02 -6.62
C GLY A 188 -17.72 -3.50 -6.30
N SER A 189 -16.84 -3.54 -7.30
CA SER A 189 -15.46 -4.00 -7.13
C SER A 189 -14.54 -3.42 -8.20
N ASN A 190 -13.25 -3.71 -8.12
CA ASN A 190 -12.35 -3.52 -9.25
C ASN A 190 -12.24 -4.81 -10.10
N SER A 191 -11.91 -4.62 -11.38
CA SER A 191 -11.82 -5.71 -12.37
C SER A 191 -10.83 -6.81 -11.96
N MET A 192 -9.68 -6.45 -11.39
CA MET A 192 -8.67 -7.41 -10.95
C MET A 192 -9.18 -8.35 -9.85
N LEU A 193 -9.92 -7.82 -8.88
CA LEU A 193 -10.46 -8.62 -7.77
C LEU A 193 -11.61 -9.53 -8.24
N ILE A 194 -12.45 -9.06 -9.17
CA ILE A 194 -13.47 -9.91 -9.81
C ILE A 194 -12.80 -11.07 -10.54
N ASP A 195 -11.79 -10.79 -11.36
CA ASP A 195 -11.06 -11.81 -12.11
C ASP A 195 -10.36 -12.80 -11.16
N GLY A 196 -9.65 -12.29 -10.13
CA GLY A 196 -8.95 -13.14 -9.16
C GLY A 196 -9.90 -14.05 -8.39
N TYR A 197 -11.04 -13.52 -7.92
CA TYR A 197 -12.05 -14.32 -7.23
C TYR A 197 -12.71 -15.34 -8.17
N SER A 198 -13.00 -14.94 -9.40
CA SER A 198 -13.57 -15.83 -10.41
C SER A 198 -12.69 -17.05 -10.65
N VAL A 199 -11.38 -16.85 -10.79
CA VAL A 199 -10.42 -17.94 -10.97
C VAL A 199 -10.29 -18.80 -9.70
N LYS A 200 -10.06 -18.16 -8.54
CA LYS A 200 -9.77 -18.87 -7.29
C LYS A 200 -10.96 -19.66 -6.77
N GLU A 201 -12.15 -19.10 -6.83
CA GLU A 201 -13.37 -19.69 -6.25
C GLU A 201 -14.25 -20.37 -7.31
N ASN A 202 -13.79 -20.43 -8.57
CA ASN A 202 -14.56 -20.98 -9.70
C ASN A 202 -15.99 -20.39 -9.79
N LYS A 203 -16.09 -19.06 -9.65
CA LYS A 203 -17.37 -18.33 -9.69
C LYS A 203 -17.45 -17.49 -10.95
N LYS A 204 -18.65 -17.39 -11.53
CA LYS A 204 -18.90 -16.56 -12.72
C LYS A 204 -19.62 -15.28 -12.32
N PHE A 205 -19.14 -14.16 -12.88
CA PHE A 205 -19.80 -12.86 -12.78
C PHE A 205 -20.32 -12.42 -14.15
N ARG A 206 -21.39 -11.63 -14.14
CA ARG A 206 -21.82 -10.80 -15.27
C ARG A 206 -21.62 -9.34 -14.87
N VAL A 207 -20.78 -8.64 -15.65
CA VAL A 207 -20.53 -7.20 -15.45
C VAL A 207 -21.64 -6.39 -16.11
N LEU A 208 -22.28 -5.51 -15.34
CA LEU A 208 -23.35 -4.61 -15.80
C LEU A 208 -22.81 -3.23 -16.17
N TRP A 209 -21.70 -2.81 -15.55
CA TRP A 209 -21.06 -1.53 -15.80
C TRP A 209 -19.57 -1.57 -15.52
N THR A 210 -18.81 -0.79 -16.30
CA THR A 210 -17.36 -0.66 -16.14
C THR A 210 -16.98 0.82 -16.29
N SER A 211 -16.10 1.33 -15.41
CA SER A 211 -15.56 2.69 -15.45
C SER A 211 -14.45 2.88 -16.49
N GLU A 212 -13.98 4.12 -16.61
CA GLU A 212 -12.64 4.40 -17.13
C GLU A 212 -11.53 3.75 -16.27
N GLU A 213 -10.29 3.85 -16.75
CA GLU A 213 -9.12 3.24 -16.10
C GLU A 213 -8.57 4.11 -14.98
N TYR A 214 -8.12 3.44 -13.91
CA TYR A 214 -7.41 4.03 -12.78
C TYR A 214 -6.16 3.21 -12.48
N HIS A 215 -5.09 3.86 -12.04
CA HIS A 215 -3.93 3.14 -11.55
C HIS A 215 -4.28 2.32 -10.30
N ASP A 216 -3.52 1.24 -10.06
CA ASP A 216 -3.66 0.41 -8.85
C ASP A 216 -3.30 1.22 -7.59
N LEU A 217 -3.49 0.61 -6.42
CA LEU A 217 -3.16 1.20 -5.14
C LEU A 217 -1.71 1.71 -5.13
N ALA A 218 -1.51 2.84 -4.47
CA ALA A 218 -0.21 3.47 -4.33
C ALA A 218 0.57 2.94 -3.13
N LEU A 219 1.86 2.67 -3.31
CA LEU A 219 2.81 2.63 -2.21
C LEU A 219 3.12 4.07 -1.81
N MET A 220 2.83 4.41 -0.56
CA MET A 220 3.01 5.77 -0.05
C MET A 220 3.73 5.75 1.29
N TYR A 221 4.36 6.88 1.63
CA TYR A 221 5.00 7.10 2.92
C TYR A 221 4.56 8.42 3.55
N SER A 222 4.65 8.53 4.86
CA SER A 222 4.40 9.76 5.60
C SER A 222 5.63 10.67 5.53
N THR A 223 5.51 11.82 4.88
CA THR A 223 6.59 12.82 4.81
C THR A 223 6.90 13.44 6.16
N LYS A 224 5.99 13.33 7.12
CA LYS A 224 6.13 13.88 8.48
C LYS A 224 6.89 12.94 9.42
N LYS A 225 6.99 11.64 9.08
CA LYS A 225 7.50 10.61 10.00
C LYS A 225 8.72 9.85 9.50
N VAL A 226 8.93 9.79 8.18
CA VAL A 226 9.97 8.97 7.60
C VAL A 226 11.08 9.83 7.00
N PRO A 227 12.32 9.74 7.50
CA PRO A 227 13.47 10.42 6.92
C PRO A 227 13.72 9.97 5.47
N GLU A 228 14.21 10.88 4.63
CA GLU A 228 14.44 10.64 3.21
C GLU A 228 15.38 9.45 2.93
N LYS A 229 16.40 9.24 3.77
CA LYS A 229 17.31 8.09 3.66
C LYS A 229 16.60 6.75 3.75
N ASP A 230 15.64 6.63 4.68
CA ASP A 230 14.88 5.41 4.91
C ASP A 230 13.84 5.20 3.80
N VAL A 231 13.22 6.29 3.32
CA VAL A 231 12.35 6.25 2.13
C VAL A 231 13.11 5.73 0.92
N LYS A 232 14.32 6.23 0.65
CA LYS A 232 15.15 5.77 -0.48
C LYS A 232 15.49 4.29 -0.37
N ALA A 233 15.91 3.82 0.82
CA ALA A 233 16.27 2.43 1.04
C ALA A 233 15.06 1.49 0.85
N ILE A 234 13.92 1.82 1.47
CA ILE A 234 12.69 1.03 1.37
C ILE A 234 12.13 1.04 -0.05
N SER A 235 12.11 2.20 -0.73
CA SER A 235 11.67 2.31 -2.12
C SER A 235 12.53 1.46 -3.04
N ALA A 236 13.86 1.54 -2.91
CA ALA A 236 14.79 0.73 -3.71
C ALA A 236 14.53 -0.77 -3.50
N ALA A 237 14.29 -1.22 -2.25
CA ALA A 237 14.00 -2.62 -1.94
C ALA A 237 12.68 -3.09 -2.56
N PHE A 238 11.60 -2.30 -2.49
CA PHE A 238 10.34 -2.62 -3.16
C PHE A 238 10.48 -2.68 -4.68
N LEU A 239 11.04 -1.63 -5.28
CA LEU A 239 11.11 -1.47 -6.74
C LEU A 239 12.09 -2.44 -7.39
N GLY A 240 13.17 -2.81 -6.68
CA GLY A 240 14.16 -3.79 -7.15
C GLY A 240 13.82 -5.24 -6.84
N MET A 241 12.74 -5.52 -6.10
CA MET A 241 12.43 -6.87 -5.59
C MET A 241 12.34 -7.93 -6.70
N HIS A 242 11.72 -7.59 -7.81
CA HIS A 242 11.53 -8.51 -8.94
C HIS A 242 12.83 -8.84 -9.71
N LEU A 243 13.89 -8.04 -9.53
CA LEU A 243 15.21 -8.26 -10.14
C LEU A 243 16.09 -9.21 -9.33
N ASP A 244 15.73 -9.47 -8.08
CA ASP A 244 16.39 -10.43 -7.20
C ASP A 244 15.69 -11.78 -7.29
N PRO A 245 16.40 -12.91 -7.51
CA PRO A 245 15.76 -14.22 -7.68
C PRO A 245 14.86 -14.62 -6.50
N ARG A 246 15.27 -14.35 -5.25
CA ARG A 246 14.45 -14.62 -4.06
C ARG A 246 13.22 -13.69 -4.01
N GLY A 247 13.43 -12.41 -4.35
CA GLY A 247 12.34 -11.44 -4.43
C GLY A 247 11.30 -11.82 -5.46
N ALA A 248 11.71 -12.23 -6.66
CA ALA A 248 10.84 -12.71 -7.72
C ALA A 248 10.04 -13.95 -7.29
N GLN A 249 10.67 -14.92 -6.61
CA GLN A 249 9.99 -16.10 -6.08
C GLN A 249 8.92 -15.75 -5.04
N ILE A 250 9.21 -14.81 -4.14
CA ILE A 250 8.24 -14.31 -3.15
C ILE A 250 7.04 -13.66 -3.84
N LEU A 251 7.29 -12.80 -4.85
CA LEU A 251 6.23 -12.11 -5.59
C LEU A 251 5.37 -13.10 -6.37
N HIS A 252 5.97 -14.13 -6.98
CA HIS A 252 5.24 -15.21 -7.64
C HIS A 252 4.32 -15.96 -6.68
N ALA A 253 4.85 -16.41 -5.53
CA ALA A 253 4.06 -17.12 -4.53
C ALA A 253 2.90 -16.24 -3.99
N ALA A 254 3.18 -14.97 -3.68
CA ALA A 254 2.18 -14.03 -3.21
C ALA A 254 1.08 -13.77 -4.26
N SER A 255 1.45 -13.64 -5.53
CA SER A 255 0.50 -13.44 -6.63
C SER A 255 -0.44 -14.63 -6.80
N ASN A 256 0.10 -15.86 -6.74
CA ASN A 256 -0.68 -17.10 -6.81
C ASN A 256 -1.65 -17.24 -5.63
N GLU A 257 -1.23 -16.86 -4.40
CA GLU A 257 -2.09 -16.94 -3.21
C GLU A 257 -3.39 -16.16 -3.39
N VAL A 258 -3.34 -15.04 -4.08
CA VAL A 258 -4.51 -14.16 -4.27
C VAL A 258 -5.16 -14.28 -5.65
N GLY A 259 -4.68 -15.21 -6.50
CA GLY A 259 -5.27 -15.51 -7.80
C GLY A 259 -5.01 -14.44 -8.86
N LEU A 260 -3.86 -13.77 -8.83
CA LEU A 260 -3.48 -12.85 -9.91
C LEU A 260 -3.09 -13.65 -11.17
N LYS A 261 -3.51 -13.16 -12.33
CA LYS A 261 -3.22 -13.80 -13.64
C LYS A 261 -1.73 -13.70 -14.03
N GLN A 262 -1.03 -12.72 -13.49
CA GLN A 262 0.39 -12.47 -13.72
C GLN A 262 1.05 -12.12 -12.41
N ASP A 263 2.34 -12.39 -12.30
CA ASP A 263 3.12 -12.01 -11.13
C ASP A 263 3.14 -10.50 -10.99
N ALA A 264 2.66 -10.02 -9.85
CA ALA A 264 2.71 -8.62 -9.51
C ALA A 264 4.07 -8.27 -8.90
N TYR A 265 4.69 -7.21 -9.41
CA TYR A 265 5.88 -6.58 -8.82
C TYR A 265 5.66 -5.09 -8.69
N PHE A 266 6.60 -4.37 -8.10
CA PHE A 266 6.44 -2.94 -7.85
C PHE A 266 7.25 -2.13 -8.84
N ILE A 267 6.65 -1.05 -9.34
CA ILE A 267 7.26 -0.08 -10.27
C ILE A 267 7.17 1.33 -9.71
N PRO A 268 8.04 2.26 -10.14
CA PRO A 268 7.95 3.65 -9.75
C PRO A 268 6.60 4.26 -10.07
N ALA A 269 6.11 5.12 -9.18
CA ALA A 269 4.95 5.96 -9.39
C ALA A 269 5.10 7.26 -8.58
N SER A 270 4.32 8.26 -8.93
CA SER A 270 4.32 9.58 -8.31
C SER A 270 2.89 10.09 -8.07
N ASP A 271 2.76 11.19 -7.36
CA ASP A 271 1.46 11.81 -7.09
C ASP A 271 0.71 12.21 -8.36
N SER A 272 1.42 12.53 -9.46
CA SER A 272 0.79 12.88 -10.74
C SER A 272 0.04 11.71 -11.38
N ASP A 273 0.47 10.47 -11.14
CA ASP A 273 -0.20 9.27 -11.65
C ASP A 273 -1.60 9.08 -11.04
N TYR A 274 -1.87 9.73 -9.90
CA TYR A 274 -3.14 9.66 -9.17
C TYR A 274 -4.00 10.93 -9.31
N ALA A 275 -3.74 11.76 -10.31
CA ALA A 275 -4.53 12.97 -10.57
C ALA A 275 -6.02 12.67 -10.86
N SER A 276 -6.34 11.52 -11.47
CA SER A 276 -7.72 11.10 -11.73
C SER A 276 -8.51 10.86 -10.44
N TYR A 277 -7.86 10.32 -9.40
CA TYR A 277 -8.48 10.15 -8.08
C TYR A 277 -8.84 11.50 -7.46
N ARG A 278 -7.93 12.48 -7.51
CA ARG A 278 -8.17 13.83 -6.97
C ARG A 278 -9.28 14.55 -7.73
N ARG A 279 -9.32 14.43 -9.06
CA ARG A 279 -10.42 15.00 -9.87
C ARG A 279 -11.79 14.44 -9.49
N PHE A 280 -11.88 13.13 -9.21
CA PHE A 280 -13.13 12.54 -8.73
C PHE A 280 -13.61 13.25 -7.46
N TYR A 281 -12.76 13.42 -6.45
CA TYR A 281 -13.15 14.05 -5.19
C TYR A 281 -13.55 15.51 -5.34
N GLN A 282 -13.06 16.24 -6.35
CA GLN A 282 -13.48 17.61 -6.66
C GLN A 282 -14.94 17.68 -7.13
N SER A 283 -15.42 16.68 -7.84
CA SER A 283 -16.78 16.63 -8.43
C SER A 283 -17.73 15.63 -7.76
N ALA A 284 -17.23 14.78 -6.87
CA ALA A 284 -18.04 13.75 -6.22
C ALA A 284 -19.14 14.35 -5.33
N PRO A 285 -20.30 13.66 -5.20
CA PRO A 285 -21.30 13.98 -4.18
C PRO A 285 -20.67 14.06 -2.79
N ALA A 286 -21.16 14.97 -1.94
CA ALA A 286 -20.63 15.16 -0.58
C ALA A 286 -20.61 13.87 0.26
N SER A 287 -21.58 12.97 0.05
CA SER A 287 -21.68 11.66 0.69
C SER A 287 -20.55 10.69 0.32
N LEU A 288 -19.75 10.99 -0.72
CA LEU A 288 -18.65 10.14 -1.23
C LEU A 288 -17.26 10.78 -1.13
N ARG A 289 -17.17 11.93 -0.53
CA ARG A 289 -15.89 12.63 -0.31
C ARG A 289 -15.12 12.12 0.89
#